data_11e3a7f52359fa620f28ec86a01aa0f6
#
_entry.id   11e3a7f52359fa620f28ec86a01aa0f6
#
_cell.length_a   1.000
_cell.length_b   1.000
_cell.length_c   1.000
_cell.angle_alpha   90.00
_cell.angle_beta   90.00
_cell.angle_gamma   90.00
#
_symmetry.space_group_name_H-M   'P 1'
#
loop_
_entity.id
_entity.type
_entity.pdbx_description
1 polymer ?
#
loop_
_entity_poly.entity_id
_entity_poly.type
_entity_poly.pdbx_seq_one_letter_code
_entity_poly.pdbx_strand_id
1 'polypeptide(L)'
;MKGLILSGGKGVRLRPLTNTRAKQLVPIANKPILFYCIEQLADAGITEIGIIIGETGDEVREAVGDGSKWGVDISWIPQEAPLGLAHCVLIAKEFLGKDDFVMFLGDNMLELELASMVHEFMNDRNDYSLSCRVLLKKVDNPSFFGVGVINDEGQVTELIEKPKEPPSDLALVGVYFFTDAIHNATLSISPSKRGELEITDAIQWLIDNEYVVDHDILDGWWIDTGKKDPLLECNRLVLSTADTDIAQSAVIDGETSISGVIQIGEKTVISNSIIEGPVVIGSNVTISNSHIRPFTSIGDGVQVSDSMLEDSVLLEGCIIDNAGLINASLVGSNSKVSGSADFADSNTLLLGDNSIVDLS
;
A
#
# COMPACT_ATOMS: atom_id res chain seq x y z
N MET A 1 -11.37 -12.03 -16.71
CA MET A 1 -10.20 -11.17 -16.38
C MET A 1 -9.59 -11.65 -15.06
N LYS A 2 -8.27 -11.64 -14.92
CA LYS A 2 -7.55 -12.04 -13.71
C LYS A 2 -6.87 -10.86 -13.01
N GLY A 3 -6.50 -11.03 -11.76
CA GLY A 3 -5.66 -10.10 -11.03
C GLY A 3 -4.22 -10.62 -10.90
N LEU A 4 -3.23 -9.75 -10.98
CA LEU A 4 -1.84 -10.08 -10.69
C LEU A 4 -1.26 -9.03 -9.73
N ILE A 5 -1.10 -9.39 -8.46
CA ILE A 5 -0.53 -8.49 -7.46
C ILE A 5 0.96 -8.77 -7.28
N LEU A 6 1.78 -7.72 -7.32
CA LEU A 6 3.22 -7.83 -7.15
C LEU A 6 3.63 -7.52 -5.71
N SER A 7 3.97 -8.57 -4.95
CA SER A 7 4.32 -8.49 -3.52
C SER A 7 5.74 -8.98 -3.20
N GLY A 8 6.65 -9.02 -4.20
CA GLY A 8 8.02 -9.54 -4.03
C GLY A 8 9.07 -8.54 -3.53
N GLY A 9 8.71 -7.28 -3.27
CA GLY A 9 9.64 -6.21 -2.93
C GLY A 9 10.23 -6.32 -1.52
N LYS A 10 11.56 -6.11 -1.37
CA LYS A 10 12.29 -6.20 -0.07
C LYS A 10 12.05 -5.06 0.92
N GLY A 11 11.42 -3.96 0.51
CA GLY A 11 11.10 -2.83 1.40
C GLY A 11 12.28 -2.12 2.05
N VAL A 12 13.47 -2.12 1.45
CA VAL A 12 14.73 -1.62 2.04
C VAL A 12 14.64 -0.19 2.58
N ARG A 13 13.81 0.66 1.97
CA ARG A 13 13.63 2.07 2.35
C ARG A 13 12.82 2.28 3.64
N LEU A 14 12.09 1.25 4.11
CA LEU A 14 11.32 1.24 5.37
C LEU A 14 12.05 0.57 6.53
N ARG A 15 13.31 0.17 6.32
CA ARG A 15 14.10 -0.38 7.43
C ARG A 15 14.25 0.67 8.55
N PRO A 16 14.25 0.25 9.84
CA PRO A 16 14.36 -1.12 10.33
C PRO A 16 13.05 -1.94 10.36
N LEU A 17 11.88 -1.34 10.11
CA LEU A 17 10.57 -1.99 10.21
C LEU A 17 10.48 -3.26 9.32
N THR A 18 10.97 -3.17 8.08
CA THR A 18 10.95 -4.26 7.10
C THR A 18 12.15 -5.22 7.19
N ASN A 19 12.89 -5.22 8.29
CA ASN A 19 13.86 -6.27 8.57
C ASN A 19 13.21 -7.60 8.96
N THR A 20 12.03 -7.53 9.56
CA THR A 20 11.29 -8.64 10.15
C THR A 20 9.88 -8.80 9.59
N ARG A 21 9.47 -7.91 8.67
CA ARG A 21 8.10 -7.85 8.13
C ARG A 21 8.11 -7.60 6.63
N ALA A 22 7.21 -8.26 5.91
CA ALA A 22 6.92 -7.92 4.52
C ALA A 22 6.41 -6.47 4.40
N LYS A 23 6.97 -5.68 3.48
CA LYS A 23 6.57 -4.29 3.25
C LYS A 23 5.06 -4.14 3.05
N GLN A 24 4.48 -5.05 2.29
CA GLN A 24 3.07 -5.04 1.90
C GLN A 24 2.13 -5.42 3.04
N LEU A 25 2.68 -5.91 4.16
CA LEU A 25 1.93 -6.19 5.39
C LEU A 25 2.04 -5.08 6.43
N VAL A 26 2.78 -4.00 6.16
CA VAL A 26 2.73 -2.80 6.99
C VAL A 26 1.32 -2.21 6.93
N PRO A 27 0.66 -1.95 8.07
CA PRO A 27 -0.72 -1.51 8.04
C PRO A 27 -0.86 -0.01 7.77
N ILE A 28 -1.95 0.32 7.10
CA ILE A 28 -2.54 1.66 6.99
C ILE A 28 -3.91 1.58 7.66
N ALA A 29 -4.20 2.45 8.62
CA ALA A 29 -5.43 2.40 9.41
C ALA A 29 -5.72 0.97 9.94
N ASN A 30 -4.71 0.32 10.52
CA ASN A 30 -4.71 -1.05 11.06
C ASN A 30 -5.02 -2.18 10.05
N LYS A 31 -5.07 -1.89 8.74
CA LYS A 31 -5.26 -2.90 7.70
C LYS A 31 -4.00 -3.00 6.81
N PRO A 32 -3.41 -4.20 6.58
CA PRO A 32 -2.27 -4.39 5.69
C PRO A 32 -2.48 -3.77 4.30
N ILE A 33 -1.47 -3.11 3.75
CA ILE A 33 -1.54 -2.46 2.43
C ILE A 33 -2.00 -3.45 1.35
N LEU A 34 -1.48 -4.67 1.37
CA LEU A 34 -1.84 -5.71 0.40
C LEU A 34 -3.35 -6.03 0.38
N PHE A 35 -4.03 -5.90 1.53
CA PHE A 35 -5.46 -6.20 1.63
C PHE A 35 -6.30 -5.20 0.86
N TYR A 36 -5.90 -3.93 0.80
CA TYR A 36 -6.57 -2.93 -0.03
C TYR A 36 -6.51 -3.30 -1.52
N CYS A 37 -5.34 -3.81 -1.99
CA CYS A 37 -5.21 -4.25 -3.38
C CYS A 37 -6.13 -5.45 -3.69
N ILE A 38 -6.20 -6.43 -2.76
CA ILE A 38 -7.08 -7.60 -2.92
C ILE A 38 -8.55 -7.18 -2.92
N GLU A 39 -8.95 -6.31 -1.99
CA GLU A 39 -10.31 -5.78 -1.88
C GLU A 39 -10.72 -5.05 -3.16
N GLN A 40 -9.90 -4.15 -3.68
CA GLN A 40 -10.19 -3.43 -4.92
C GLN A 40 -10.38 -4.37 -6.13
N LEU A 41 -9.57 -5.41 -6.24
CA LEU A 41 -9.74 -6.42 -7.29
C LEU A 41 -11.02 -7.24 -7.09
N ALA A 42 -11.31 -7.66 -5.87
CA ALA A 42 -12.53 -8.41 -5.54
C ALA A 42 -13.80 -7.57 -5.79
N ASP A 43 -13.81 -6.30 -5.38
CA ASP A 43 -14.91 -5.36 -5.60
C ASP A 43 -15.13 -5.07 -7.09
N ALA A 44 -14.07 -5.14 -7.91
CA ALA A 44 -14.16 -5.06 -9.37
C ALA A 44 -14.62 -6.38 -10.03
N GLY A 45 -14.97 -7.41 -9.22
CA GLY A 45 -15.46 -8.70 -9.72
C GLY A 45 -14.35 -9.64 -10.22
N ILE A 46 -13.08 -9.35 -9.90
CA ILE A 46 -11.94 -10.20 -10.24
C ILE A 46 -11.72 -11.23 -9.13
N THR A 47 -12.08 -12.47 -9.39
CA THR A 47 -12.07 -13.54 -8.38
C THR A 47 -10.85 -14.47 -8.46
N GLU A 48 -10.11 -14.48 -9.56
CA GLU A 48 -8.85 -15.23 -9.70
C GLU A 48 -7.67 -14.27 -9.58
N ILE A 49 -6.89 -14.37 -8.50
CA ILE A 49 -5.79 -13.46 -8.21
C ILE A 49 -4.47 -14.22 -8.05
N GLY A 50 -3.49 -13.92 -8.89
CA GLY A 50 -2.11 -14.36 -8.71
C GLY A 50 -1.34 -13.36 -7.84
N ILE A 51 -0.62 -13.83 -6.83
CA ILE A 51 0.24 -12.98 -6.02
C ILE A 51 1.69 -13.39 -6.21
N ILE A 52 2.49 -12.46 -6.75
CA ILE A 52 3.94 -12.62 -6.84
C ILE A 52 4.54 -12.45 -5.46
N ILE A 53 5.28 -13.45 -4.99
CA ILE A 53 5.93 -13.44 -3.67
C ILE A 53 7.44 -13.63 -3.80
N GLY A 54 8.19 -12.98 -2.92
CA GLY A 54 9.65 -13.09 -2.81
C GLY A 54 10.09 -13.72 -1.48
N GLU A 55 11.18 -13.22 -0.91
CA GLU A 55 11.77 -13.72 0.34
C GLU A 55 10.82 -13.75 1.55
N THR A 56 9.88 -12.81 1.62
CA THR A 56 8.86 -12.72 2.70
C THR A 56 7.55 -13.44 2.33
N GLY A 57 7.61 -14.37 1.37
CA GLY A 57 6.41 -15.01 0.81
C GLY A 57 5.61 -15.82 1.82
N ASP A 58 6.27 -16.46 2.79
CA ASP A 58 5.56 -17.27 3.79
C ASP A 58 4.74 -16.39 4.74
N GLU A 59 5.26 -15.25 5.16
CA GLU A 59 4.54 -14.28 5.98
C GLU A 59 3.32 -13.72 5.20
N VAL A 60 3.48 -13.42 3.91
CA VAL A 60 2.39 -12.96 3.06
C VAL A 60 1.31 -14.03 2.89
N ARG A 61 1.70 -15.28 2.69
CA ARG A 61 0.75 -16.43 2.61
C ARG A 61 -0.04 -16.62 3.89
N GLU A 62 0.63 -16.53 5.03
CA GLU A 62 -0.03 -16.66 6.34
C GLU A 62 -1.05 -15.54 6.57
N ALA A 63 -0.71 -14.29 6.23
CA ALA A 63 -1.58 -13.15 6.42
C ALA A 63 -2.79 -13.14 5.47
N VAL A 64 -2.61 -13.53 4.21
CA VAL A 64 -3.66 -13.52 3.18
C VAL A 64 -4.54 -14.77 3.27
N GLY A 65 -3.95 -15.94 3.56
CA GLY A 65 -4.64 -17.23 3.55
C GLY A 65 -5.02 -17.68 2.15
N ASP A 66 -6.18 -18.29 2.01
CA ASP A 66 -6.71 -18.83 0.76
C ASP A 66 -7.54 -17.84 -0.08
N GLY A 67 -7.76 -16.63 0.42
CA GLY A 67 -8.57 -15.61 -0.24
C GLY A 67 -10.07 -15.67 0.05
N SER A 68 -10.54 -16.71 0.76
CA SER A 68 -11.97 -16.96 1.01
C SER A 68 -12.67 -15.79 1.72
N LYS A 69 -11.96 -15.06 2.58
CA LYS A 69 -12.51 -13.90 3.28
C LYS A 69 -12.91 -12.73 2.35
N TRP A 70 -12.37 -12.70 1.12
CA TRP A 70 -12.73 -11.73 0.08
C TRP A 70 -13.53 -12.35 -1.06
N GLY A 71 -13.81 -13.67 -0.99
CA GLY A 71 -14.50 -14.40 -2.05
C GLY A 71 -13.66 -14.58 -3.32
N VAL A 72 -12.33 -14.65 -3.19
CA VAL A 72 -11.39 -14.82 -4.30
C VAL A 72 -10.53 -16.07 -4.11
N ASP A 73 -10.02 -16.61 -5.23
CA ASP A 73 -9.07 -17.72 -5.28
C ASP A 73 -7.65 -17.17 -5.48
N ILE A 74 -6.74 -17.47 -4.54
CA ILE A 74 -5.36 -16.98 -4.58
C ILE A 74 -4.42 -18.05 -5.16
N SER A 75 -3.67 -17.66 -6.20
CA SER A 75 -2.55 -18.44 -6.76
C SER A 75 -1.22 -17.80 -6.37
N TRP A 76 -0.33 -18.57 -5.75
CA TRP A 76 0.97 -18.09 -5.30
C TRP A 76 2.05 -18.31 -6.36
N ILE A 77 2.72 -17.24 -6.79
CA ILE A 77 3.72 -17.28 -7.86
C ILE A 77 5.07 -16.81 -7.28
N PRO A 78 6.02 -17.73 -7.05
CA PRO A 78 7.31 -17.34 -6.48
C PRO A 78 8.20 -16.62 -7.50
N GLN A 79 8.80 -15.52 -7.06
CA GLN A 79 9.85 -14.80 -7.78
C GLN A 79 11.18 -15.01 -7.02
N GLU A 80 12.09 -15.80 -7.57
CA GLU A 80 13.35 -16.18 -6.91
C GLU A 80 14.31 -15.00 -6.74
N ALA A 81 14.24 -14.02 -7.63
CA ALA A 81 15.08 -12.81 -7.59
C ALA A 81 14.31 -11.59 -8.12
N PRO A 82 14.61 -10.36 -7.65
CA PRO A 82 13.93 -9.13 -8.07
C PRO A 82 14.42 -8.69 -9.46
N LEU A 83 13.97 -9.39 -10.50
CA LEU A 83 14.41 -9.18 -11.90
C LEU A 83 13.52 -8.19 -12.69
N GLY A 84 12.67 -7.43 -12.01
CA GLY A 84 11.83 -6.39 -12.59
C GLY A 84 10.34 -6.76 -12.70
N LEU A 85 9.52 -5.75 -13.03
CA LEU A 85 8.06 -5.91 -13.09
C LEU A 85 7.63 -6.74 -14.30
N ALA A 86 8.27 -6.58 -15.46
CA ALA A 86 7.98 -7.41 -16.62
C ALA A 86 8.36 -8.89 -16.40
N HIS A 87 9.39 -9.17 -15.58
CA HIS A 87 9.71 -10.53 -15.17
C HIS A 87 8.57 -11.16 -14.36
N CYS A 88 7.85 -10.39 -13.53
CA CYS A 88 6.67 -10.90 -12.83
C CYS A 88 5.58 -11.39 -13.80
N VAL A 89 5.32 -10.64 -14.86
CA VAL A 89 4.38 -11.05 -15.92
C VAL A 89 4.89 -12.33 -16.62
N LEU A 90 6.19 -12.41 -16.88
CA LEU A 90 6.80 -13.57 -17.55
C LEU A 90 6.61 -14.86 -16.74
N ILE A 91 6.89 -14.84 -15.44
CA ILE A 91 6.75 -16.03 -14.56
C ILE A 91 5.28 -16.36 -14.24
N ALA A 92 4.39 -15.36 -14.34
CA ALA A 92 2.96 -15.56 -14.16
C ALA A 92 2.25 -16.11 -15.41
N LYS A 93 2.95 -16.34 -16.52
CA LYS A 93 2.37 -16.71 -17.81
C LYS A 93 1.48 -17.96 -17.76
N GLU A 94 1.83 -18.96 -16.97
CA GLU A 94 1.02 -20.18 -16.81
C GLU A 94 -0.31 -19.86 -16.12
N PHE A 95 -0.30 -19.04 -15.08
CA PHE A 95 -1.49 -18.56 -14.37
C PHE A 95 -2.34 -17.66 -15.26
N LEU A 96 -1.75 -16.68 -15.93
CA LEU A 96 -2.45 -15.69 -16.74
C LEU A 96 -3.06 -16.31 -18.01
N GLY A 97 -2.36 -17.22 -18.67
CA GLY A 97 -2.83 -17.86 -19.90
C GLY A 97 -3.02 -16.86 -21.02
N LYS A 98 -4.25 -16.81 -21.55
CA LYS A 98 -4.70 -15.85 -22.57
C LYS A 98 -5.74 -14.87 -22.02
N ASP A 99 -5.94 -14.88 -20.71
CA ASP A 99 -6.89 -13.98 -20.07
C ASP A 99 -6.34 -12.57 -20.02
N ASP A 100 -7.22 -11.59 -20.19
CA ASP A 100 -6.92 -10.22 -19.82
C ASP A 100 -6.73 -10.12 -18.31
N PHE A 101 -5.88 -9.20 -17.86
CA PHE A 101 -5.60 -9.07 -16.44
C PHE A 101 -5.29 -7.64 -16.01
N VAL A 102 -5.53 -7.37 -14.73
CA VAL A 102 -5.07 -6.18 -14.04
C VAL A 102 -3.82 -6.53 -13.27
N MET A 103 -2.71 -5.85 -13.54
CA MET A 103 -1.49 -5.92 -12.72
C MET A 103 -1.50 -4.77 -11.72
N PHE A 104 -1.32 -5.10 -10.43
CA PHE A 104 -1.35 -4.15 -9.32
C PHE A 104 -0.06 -4.26 -8.50
N LEU A 105 0.62 -3.14 -8.27
CA LEU A 105 1.77 -3.11 -7.36
C LEU A 105 1.28 -3.14 -5.92
N GLY A 106 1.58 -4.21 -5.18
CA GLY A 106 1.04 -4.50 -3.84
C GLY A 106 1.49 -3.56 -2.72
N ASP A 107 2.22 -2.51 -3.04
CA ASP A 107 2.66 -1.44 -2.15
C ASP A 107 2.16 -0.06 -2.59
N ASN A 108 1.27 -0.01 -3.57
CA ASN A 108 0.63 1.21 -4.04
C ASN A 108 -0.75 1.36 -3.43
N MET A 109 -1.01 2.55 -2.94
CA MET A 109 -2.31 2.97 -2.44
C MET A 109 -2.83 4.13 -3.29
N LEU A 110 -4.09 4.06 -3.69
CA LEU A 110 -4.66 5.06 -4.57
C LEU A 110 -6.19 5.14 -4.43
N GLU A 111 -6.71 6.31 -4.69
CA GLU A 111 -8.14 6.56 -4.80
C GLU A 111 -8.59 6.26 -6.23
N LEU A 112 -9.23 5.11 -6.41
CA LEU A 112 -9.61 4.60 -7.72
C LEU A 112 -10.88 3.77 -7.65
N GLU A 113 -11.80 3.99 -8.58
CA GLU A 113 -12.92 3.10 -8.85
C GLU A 113 -12.51 2.03 -9.88
N LEU A 114 -11.79 1.00 -9.43
CA LEU A 114 -11.25 -0.03 -10.31
C LEU A 114 -12.33 -0.76 -11.12
N ALA A 115 -13.53 -0.95 -10.56
CA ALA A 115 -14.64 -1.61 -11.25
C ALA A 115 -15.07 -0.89 -12.53
N SER A 116 -15.14 0.45 -12.49
CA SER A 116 -15.45 1.27 -13.69
C SER A 116 -14.38 1.09 -14.77
N MET A 117 -13.12 1.17 -14.39
CA MET A 117 -12.00 1.02 -15.31
C MET A 117 -11.90 -0.38 -15.93
N VAL A 118 -12.17 -1.43 -15.15
CA VAL A 118 -12.29 -2.81 -15.67
C VAL A 118 -13.36 -2.89 -16.75
N HIS A 119 -14.54 -2.29 -16.50
CA HIS A 119 -15.63 -2.29 -17.45
C HIS A 119 -15.27 -1.53 -18.74
N GLU A 120 -14.68 -0.36 -18.62
CA GLU A 120 -14.21 0.47 -19.74
C GLU A 120 -13.14 -0.25 -20.57
N PHE A 121 -12.13 -0.82 -19.91
CA PHE A 121 -11.09 -1.61 -20.58
C PHE A 121 -11.67 -2.77 -21.39
N MET A 122 -12.64 -3.51 -20.84
CA MET A 122 -13.29 -4.64 -21.53
C MET A 122 -14.08 -4.19 -22.75
N ASN A 123 -14.74 -3.02 -22.70
CA ASN A 123 -15.44 -2.44 -23.84
C ASN A 123 -14.46 -1.99 -24.93
N ASP A 124 -13.45 -1.21 -24.57
CA ASP A 124 -12.48 -0.67 -25.52
C ASP A 124 -11.62 -1.76 -26.17
N ARG A 125 -11.33 -2.83 -25.42
CA ARG A 125 -10.67 -4.02 -25.98
C ARG A 125 -11.46 -4.63 -27.13
N ASN A 126 -12.78 -4.71 -27.01
CA ASN A 126 -13.65 -5.28 -28.04
C ASN A 126 -13.84 -4.32 -29.22
N ASP A 127 -13.98 -3.03 -28.96
CA ASP A 127 -14.34 -2.02 -29.95
C ASP A 127 -13.11 -1.50 -30.72
N TYR A 128 -11.95 -1.39 -30.04
CA TYR A 128 -10.74 -0.73 -30.59
C TYR A 128 -9.49 -1.63 -30.61
N SER A 129 -9.61 -2.92 -30.29
CA SER A 129 -8.45 -3.84 -30.20
C SER A 129 -7.40 -3.37 -29.20
N LEU A 130 -7.80 -2.76 -28.10
CA LEU A 130 -6.93 -2.28 -27.04
C LEU A 130 -6.10 -3.44 -26.46
N SER A 131 -4.80 -3.24 -26.34
CA SER A 131 -3.86 -4.26 -25.84
C SER A 131 -3.30 -3.95 -24.47
N CYS A 132 -3.24 -2.66 -24.12
CA CYS A 132 -2.76 -2.19 -22.84
C CYS A 132 -3.43 -0.87 -22.48
N ARG A 133 -3.77 -0.69 -21.21
CA ARG A 133 -4.12 0.62 -20.64
C ARG A 133 -3.26 0.89 -19.41
N VAL A 134 -2.68 2.08 -19.36
CA VAL A 134 -1.86 2.55 -18.23
C VAL A 134 -2.56 3.68 -17.51
N LEU A 135 -2.31 3.81 -16.22
CA LEU A 135 -2.70 4.99 -15.45
C LEU A 135 -1.51 5.91 -15.31
N LEU A 136 -1.75 7.20 -15.57
CA LEU A 136 -0.76 8.26 -15.46
C LEU A 136 -1.23 9.29 -14.43
N LYS A 137 -0.29 9.86 -13.70
CA LYS A 137 -0.56 10.94 -12.74
C LYS A 137 0.50 12.02 -12.84
N LYS A 138 0.08 13.28 -12.79
CA LYS A 138 1.00 14.41 -12.66
C LYS A 138 1.68 14.41 -11.31
N VAL A 139 3.00 14.52 -11.31
CA VAL A 139 3.83 14.53 -10.11
C VAL A 139 4.93 15.59 -10.21
N ASP A 140 5.37 16.12 -9.06
CA ASP A 140 6.43 17.13 -9.01
C ASP A 140 7.82 16.57 -9.36
N ASN A 141 8.04 15.28 -9.10
CA ASN A 141 9.36 14.62 -9.27
C ASN A 141 9.24 13.33 -10.10
N PRO A 142 8.98 13.42 -11.41
CA PRO A 142 8.73 12.25 -12.27
C PRO A 142 9.95 11.34 -12.46
N SER A 143 11.19 11.83 -12.24
CA SER A 143 12.42 11.03 -12.37
C SER A 143 12.52 9.80 -11.46
N PHE A 144 11.64 9.67 -10.47
CA PHE A 144 11.59 8.49 -9.59
C PHE A 144 10.73 7.35 -10.13
N PHE A 145 9.97 7.57 -11.19
CA PHE A 145 8.95 6.69 -11.74
C PHE A 145 9.19 6.39 -13.22
N GLY A 146 8.48 5.44 -13.77
CA GLY A 146 8.26 5.37 -15.20
C GLY A 146 7.49 6.63 -15.64
N VAL A 147 7.89 7.21 -16.78
CA VAL A 147 7.29 8.47 -17.27
C VAL A 147 6.69 8.23 -18.66
N GLY A 148 5.45 8.68 -18.85
CA GLY A 148 4.73 8.62 -20.10
C GLY A 148 4.76 9.94 -20.87
N VAL A 149 4.81 9.87 -22.19
CA VAL A 149 4.66 11.00 -23.11
C VAL A 149 3.38 10.82 -23.93
N ILE A 150 2.55 11.86 -23.94
CA ILE A 150 1.29 11.89 -24.71
C ILE A 150 1.45 12.95 -25.79
N ASN A 151 1.08 12.62 -27.03
CA ASN A 151 1.09 13.57 -28.14
C ASN A 151 -0.18 14.46 -28.13
N ASP A 152 -0.23 15.42 -29.07
CA ASP A 152 -1.37 16.34 -29.20
C ASP A 152 -2.70 15.65 -29.57
N GLU A 153 -2.62 14.44 -30.13
CA GLU A 153 -3.77 13.58 -30.47
C GLU A 153 -4.25 12.76 -29.28
N GLY A 154 -3.60 12.85 -28.11
CA GLY A 154 -3.96 12.11 -26.90
C GLY A 154 -3.43 10.67 -26.86
N GLN A 155 -2.42 10.31 -27.68
CA GLN A 155 -1.88 8.98 -27.72
C GLN A 155 -0.60 8.87 -26.90
N VAL A 156 -0.39 7.76 -26.21
CA VAL A 156 0.88 7.43 -25.56
C VAL A 156 1.91 7.09 -26.62
N THR A 157 2.99 7.87 -26.71
CA THR A 157 4.04 7.71 -27.73
C THR A 157 5.33 7.16 -27.16
N GLU A 158 5.61 7.42 -25.89
CA GLU A 158 6.86 7.01 -25.27
C GLU A 158 6.66 6.70 -23.78
N LEU A 159 7.34 5.67 -23.30
CA LEU A 159 7.43 5.30 -21.89
C LEU A 159 8.90 5.06 -21.52
N ILE A 160 9.38 5.77 -20.49
CA ILE A 160 10.79 5.71 -20.07
C ILE A 160 10.87 5.42 -18.58
N GLU A 161 11.63 4.40 -18.20
CA GLU A 161 11.87 4.06 -16.80
C GLU A 161 12.86 5.02 -16.15
N LYS A 162 12.42 5.75 -15.12
CA LYS A 162 13.22 6.64 -14.26
C LYS A 162 14.22 7.50 -15.01
N PRO A 163 13.77 8.31 -15.97
CA PRO A 163 14.64 9.16 -16.76
C PRO A 163 15.32 10.22 -15.88
N LYS A 164 16.61 10.49 -16.15
CA LYS A 164 17.33 11.58 -15.44
C LYS A 164 16.77 12.94 -15.79
N GLU A 165 16.36 13.11 -17.03
CA GLU A 165 15.70 14.31 -17.58
C GLU A 165 14.31 13.87 -18.07
N PRO A 166 13.26 13.99 -17.23
CA PRO A 166 11.93 13.52 -17.61
C PRO A 166 11.35 14.36 -18.75
N PRO A 167 10.81 13.71 -19.81
CA PRO A 167 10.19 14.43 -20.93
C PRO A 167 8.81 15.00 -20.60
N SER A 168 8.18 14.54 -19.52
CA SER A 168 6.87 15.00 -19.04
C SER A 168 6.78 14.92 -17.51
N ASP A 169 5.70 15.43 -16.94
CA ASP A 169 5.34 15.33 -15.52
C ASP A 169 4.42 14.13 -15.21
N LEU A 170 4.16 13.26 -16.20
CA LEU A 170 3.21 12.14 -16.12
C LEU A 170 3.93 10.85 -15.66
N ALA A 171 3.80 10.52 -14.39
CA ALA A 171 4.31 9.28 -13.81
C ALA A 171 3.33 8.12 -14.03
N LEU A 172 3.85 6.92 -14.32
CA LEU A 172 3.08 5.68 -14.33
C LEU A 172 2.67 5.30 -12.91
N VAL A 173 1.37 5.15 -12.72
CA VAL A 173 0.77 4.61 -11.50
C VAL A 173 0.90 3.08 -11.48
N GLY A 174 0.96 2.48 -10.30
CA GLY A 174 1.19 1.04 -10.13
C GLY A 174 0.01 0.13 -10.47
N VAL A 175 -0.88 0.53 -11.39
CA VAL A 175 -2.00 -0.28 -11.89
C VAL A 175 -1.99 -0.26 -13.41
N TYR A 176 -2.05 -1.45 -14.00
CA TYR A 176 -1.95 -1.67 -15.45
C TYR A 176 -2.99 -2.67 -15.91
N PHE A 177 -3.57 -2.45 -17.08
CA PHE A 177 -4.49 -3.39 -17.72
C PHE A 177 -3.82 -3.96 -18.96
N PHE A 178 -3.80 -5.27 -19.08
CA PHE A 178 -3.14 -5.96 -20.18
C PHE A 178 -4.02 -7.03 -20.80
N THR A 179 -3.84 -7.22 -22.10
CA THR A 179 -4.21 -8.45 -22.79
C THR A 179 -3.02 -9.42 -22.84
N ASP A 180 -3.22 -10.61 -23.40
CA ASP A 180 -2.16 -11.60 -23.62
C ASP A 180 -1.02 -11.11 -24.54
N ALA A 181 -1.20 -10.00 -25.26
CA ALA A 181 -0.17 -9.37 -26.11
C ALA A 181 1.11 -9.04 -25.33
N ILE A 182 0.97 -8.68 -24.03
CA ILE A 182 2.11 -8.36 -23.16
C ILE A 182 3.10 -9.51 -23.00
N HIS A 183 2.65 -10.77 -23.16
CA HIS A 183 3.57 -11.93 -23.11
C HIS A 183 4.61 -11.92 -24.24
N ASN A 184 4.27 -11.41 -25.41
CA ASN A 184 5.22 -11.27 -26.52
C ASN A 184 6.21 -10.16 -26.20
N ALA A 185 5.76 -9.05 -25.66
CA ALA A 185 6.61 -7.94 -25.25
C ALA A 185 7.62 -8.36 -24.20
N THR A 186 7.18 -9.03 -23.12
CA THR A 186 8.07 -9.48 -22.02
C THR A 186 9.13 -10.49 -22.47
N LEU A 187 8.88 -11.27 -23.52
CA LEU A 187 9.85 -12.18 -24.14
C LEU A 187 10.84 -11.46 -25.07
N SER A 188 10.52 -10.27 -25.57
CA SER A 188 11.27 -9.53 -26.58
C SER A 188 12.20 -8.47 -26.01
N ILE A 189 12.01 -8.04 -24.77
CA ILE A 189 12.84 -7.04 -24.10
C ILE A 189 14.08 -7.67 -23.46
N SER A 190 15.09 -6.85 -23.22
CA SER A 190 16.31 -7.22 -22.51
C SER A 190 16.42 -6.48 -21.19
N PRO A 191 17.16 -7.00 -20.19
CA PRO A 191 17.38 -6.29 -18.94
C PRO A 191 17.96 -4.89 -19.15
N SER A 192 17.41 -3.92 -18.42
CA SER A 192 17.87 -2.54 -18.41
C SER A 192 19.28 -2.40 -17.80
N LYS A 193 19.83 -1.19 -17.78
CA LYS A 193 21.09 -0.90 -17.04
C LYS A 193 21.03 -1.21 -15.55
N ARG A 194 19.84 -1.36 -15.00
CA ARG A 194 19.57 -1.77 -13.60
C ARG A 194 19.60 -3.29 -13.42
N GLY A 195 19.66 -4.05 -14.51
CA GLY A 195 19.56 -5.51 -14.49
C GLY A 195 18.14 -6.03 -14.36
N GLU A 196 17.12 -5.20 -14.57
CA GLU A 196 15.70 -5.50 -14.44
C GLU A 196 15.01 -5.54 -15.80
N LEU A 197 14.05 -6.44 -15.99
CA LEU A 197 13.08 -6.40 -17.09
C LEU A 197 12.00 -5.38 -16.71
N GLU A 198 12.07 -4.20 -17.32
CA GLU A 198 11.21 -3.09 -16.98
C GLU A 198 9.83 -3.25 -17.66
N ILE A 199 8.78 -2.90 -16.93
CA ILE A 199 7.42 -2.94 -17.51
C ILE A 199 7.24 -1.81 -18.54
N THR A 200 7.90 -0.69 -18.34
CA THR A 200 7.96 0.44 -19.29
C THR A 200 8.51 0.01 -20.62
N ASP A 201 9.61 -0.77 -20.64
CA ASP A 201 10.20 -1.29 -21.88
C ASP A 201 9.27 -2.28 -22.59
N ALA A 202 8.54 -3.11 -21.82
CA ALA A 202 7.56 -4.04 -22.39
C ALA A 202 6.36 -3.30 -23.02
N ILE A 203 5.87 -2.23 -22.36
CA ILE A 203 4.79 -1.42 -22.93
C ILE A 203 5.30 -0.61 -24.12
N GLN A 204 6.53 -0.06 -24.07
CA GLN A 204 7.15 0.59 -25.22
C GLN A 204 7.27 -0.36 -26.42
N TRP A 205 7.65 -1.62 -26.17
CA TRP A 205 7.66 -2.63 -27.24
C TRP A 205 6.26 -2.82 -27.88
N LEU A 206 5.17 -2.78 -27.08
CA LEU A 206 3.82 -2.83 -27.66
C LEU A 206 3.57 -1.64 -28.59
N ILE A 207 3.92 -0.42 -28.17
CA ILE A 207 3.77 0.81 -28.98
C ILE A 207 4.58 0.67 -30.29
N ASP A 208 5.84 0.28 -30.20
CA ASP A 208 6.75 0.15 -31.35
C ASP A 208 6.32 -0.93 -32.35
N ASN A 209 5.50 -1.89 -31.91
CA ASN A 209 4.96 -2.96 -32.76
C ASN A 209 3.45 -2.74 -33.10
N GLU A 210 2.99 -1.49 -33.05
CA GLU A 210 1.67 -1.05 -33.51
C GLU A 210 0.49 -1.67 -32.73
N TYR A 211 0.73 -2.16 -31.50
CA TYR A 211 -0.35 -2.50 -30.58
C TYR A 211 -1.00 -1.23 -30.00
N VAL A 212 -2.30 -1.28 -29.78
CA VAL A 212 -3.02 -0.14 -29.20
C VAL A 212 -2.74 -0.06 -27.69
N VAL A 213 -2.08 1.03 -27.28
CA VAL A 213 -1.82 1.38 -25.90
C VAL A 213 -2.53 2.67 -25.56
N ASP A 214 -3.44 2.64 -24.59
CA ASP A 214 -4.21 3.78 -24.13
C ASP A 214 -3.86 4.16 -22.70
N HIS A 215 -4.37 5.27 -22.21
CA HIS A 215 -4.10 5.77 -20.88
C HIS A 215 -5.30 6.46 -20.26
N ASP A 216 -5.34 6.47 -18.93
CA ASP A 216 -6.20 7.35 -18.14
C ASP A 216 -5.34 8.24 -17.23
N ILE A 217 -5.82 9.45 -16.97
CA ILE A 217 -5.20 10.35 -15.99
C ILE A 217 -5.90 10.18 -14.65
N LEU A 218 -5.15 9.76 -13.63
CA LEU A 218 -5.67 9.60 -12.28
C LEU A 218 -5.86 10.97 -11.62
N ASP A 219 -7.11 11.36 -11.37
CA ASP A 219 -7.45 12.58 -10.64
C ASP A 219 -7.30 12.43 -9.12
N GLY A 220 -7.62 11.24 -8.57
CA GLY A 220 -7.50 10.90 -7.16
C GLY A 220 -6.05 10.87 -6.65
N TRP A 221 -5.86 10.69 -5.35
CA TRP A 221 -4.53 10.56 -4.77
C TRP A 221 -3.88 9.20 -5.10
N TRP A 222 -2.55 9.19 -5.16
CA TRP A 222 -1.71 8.01 -5.34
C TRP A 222 -0.46 8.13 -4.50
N ILE A 223 -0.12 7.06 -3.76
CA ILE A 223 1.04 7.00 -2.87
C ILE A 223 1.78 5.67 -3.05
N ASP A 224 3.07 5.74 -3.38
CA ASP A 224 4.03 4.64 -3.17
C ASP A 224 4.43 4.62 -1.69
N THR A 225 3.90 3.68 -0.93
CA THR A 225 4.11 3.54 0.52
C THR A 225 5.53 3.07 0.89
N GLY A 226 6.50 3.22 0.00
CA GLY A 226 7.86 2.73 0.16
C GLY A 226 8.74 3.45 1.18
N LYS A 227 8.26 4.52 1.82
CA LYS A 227 8.98 5.33 2.82
C LYS A 227 8.06 5.72 3.97
N LYS A 228 8.64 6.17 5.09
CA LYS A 228 7.89 6.56 6.30
C LYS A 228 6.88 7.67 6.02
N ASP A 229 7.31 8.79 5.46
CA ASP A 229 6.43 9.96 5.30
C ASP A 229 5.26 9.71 4.34
N PRO A 230 5.45 9.09 3.14
CA PRO A 230 4.34 8.64 2.30
C PRO A 230 3.39 7.65 3.00
N LEU A 231 3.92 6.75 3.86
CA LEU A 231 3.08 5.81 4.61
C LEU A 231 2.19 6.54 5.62
N LEU A 232 2.73 7.51 6.36
CA LEU A 232 1.95 8.35 7.28
C LEU A 232 0.94 9.22 6.54
N GLU A 233 1.30 9.78 5.38
CA GLU A 233 0.36 10.52 4.54
C GLU A 233 -0.79 9.64 4.07
N CYS A 234 -0.50 8.42 3.62
CA CYS A 234 -1.51 7.44 3.26
C CYS A 234 -2.44 7.12 4.44
N ASN A 235 -1.87 6.94 5.64
CA ASN A 235 -2.65 6.71 6.86
C ASN A 235 -3.62 7.89 7.14
N ARG A 236 -3.17 9.14 6.97
CA ARG A 236 -4.03 10.33 7.12
C ARG A 236 -5.18 10.32 6.12
N LEU A 237 -4.89 10.03 4.83
CA LEU A 237 -5.91 10.01 3.77
C LEU A 237 -6.97 8.93 4.05
N VAL A 238 -6.57 7.72 4.39
CA VAL A 238 -7.50 6.63 4.69
C VAL A 238 -8.32 6.93 5.94
N LEU A 239 -7.71 7.43 7.02
CA LEU A 239 -8.43 7.80 8.23
C LEU A 239 -9.42 8.95 8.01
N SER A 240 -9.11 9.89 7.09
CA SER A 240 -9.99 11.03 6.78
C SER A 240 -11.32 10.62 6.13
N THR A 241 -11.37 9.43 5.52
CA THR A 241 -12.58 8.89 4.88
C THR A 241 -13.27 7.80 5.70
N ALA A 242 -12.75 7.50 6.91
CA ALA A 242 -13.31 6.48 7.78
C ALA A 242 -14.62 6.91 8.41
N ASP A 243 -15.44 5.93 8.79
CA ASP A 243 -16.64 6.13 9.60
C ASP A 243 -16.36 5.76 11.07
N THR A 244 -17.16 6.32 11.98
CA THR A 244 -17.08 5.95 13.39
C THR A 244 -17.67 4.56 13.62
N ASP A 245 -16.86 3.68 14.24
CA ASP A 245 -17.27 2.34 14.64
C ASP A 245 -16.64 1.97 15.98
N ILE A 246 -17.45 1.75 16.99
CA ILE A 246 -17.02 1.40 18.35
C ILE A 246 -17.60 0.04 18.72
N ALA A 247 -16.72 -0.94 18.93
CA ALA A 247 -17.11 -2.29 19.29
C ALA A 247 -17.91 -2.29 20.62
N GLN A 248 -18.98 -3.09 20.69
CA GLN A 248 -19.85 -3.18 21.89
C GLN A 248 -19.09 -3.67 23.13
N SER A 249 -18.01 -4.40 22.95
CA SER A 249 -17.17 -4.92 24.04
C SER A 249 -16.09 -3.94 24.50
N ALA A 250 -15.97 -2.78 23.87
CA ALA A 250 -15.07 -1.73 24.33
C ALA A 250 -15.59 -1.08 25.62
N VAL A 251 -14.67 -0.78 26.53
CA VAL A 251 -14.98 -0.16 27.83
C VAL A 251 -14.32 1.21 27.89
N ILE A 252 -15.13 2.24 27.96
CA ILE A 252 -14.69 3.64 28.04
C ILE A 252 -15.27 4.23 29.33
N ASP A 253 -14.42 4.75 30.21
CA ASP A 253 -14.87 5.33 31.47
C ASP A 253 -15.52 6.72 31.29
N GLY A 254 -16.13 7.22 32.37
CA GLY A 254 -16.81 8.51 32.35
C GLY A 254 -15.87 9.74 32.40
N GLU A 255 -14.59 9.55 32.60
CA GLU A 255 -13.56 10.60 32.63
C GLU A 255 -12.86 10.77 31.27
N THR A 256 -13.08 9.84 30.35
CA THR A 256 -12.55 9.88 29.00
C THR A 256 -13.39 10.76 28.08
N SER A 257 -12.76 11.65 27.36
CA SER A 257 -13.37 12.50 26.32
C SER A 257 -13.08 11.97 24.93
N ILE A 258 -14.11 11.83 24.10
CA ILE A 258 -14.00 11.37 22.71
C ILE A 258 -14.61 12.42 21.77
N SER A 259 -13.87 12.74 20.68
CA SER A 259 -14.33 13.67 19.63
C SER A 259 -13.83 13.27 18.25
N GLY A 260 -14.58 13.63 17.20
CA GLY A 260 -14.23 13.31 15.80
C GLY A 260 -14.58 11.88 15.42
N VAL A 261 -14.01 11.41 14.29
CA VAL A 261 -14.23 10.06 13.76
C VAL A 261 -13.31 9.06 14.45
N ILE A 262 -13.86 8.01 15.05
CA ILE A 262 -13.08 7.05 15.85
C ILE A 262 -13.54 5.62 15.60
N GLN A 263 -12.58 4.75 15.35
CA GLN A 263 -12.79 3.31 15.33
C GLN A 263 -12.13 2.68 16.56
N ILE A 264 -12.85 1.82 17.29
CA ILE A 264 -12.34 1.13 18.48
C ILE A 264 -12.71 -0.35 18.38
N GLY A 265 -11.69 -1.20 18.41
CA GLY A 265 -11.82 -2.65 18.35
C GLY A 265 -12.32 -3.29 19.66
N GLU A 266 -12.54 -4.60 19.58
CA GLU A 266 -13.12 -5.39 20.68
C GLU A 266 -12.24 -5.41 21.93
N LYS A 267 -12.88 -5.42 23.12
CA LYS A 267 -12.23 -5.57 24.44
C LYS A 267 -11.18 -4.50 24.74
N THR A 268 -11.20 -3.39 24.03
CA THR A 268 -10.33 -2.24 24.29
C THR A 268 -10.83 -1.48 25.51
N VAL A 269 -9.91 -1.07 26.36
CA VAL A 269 -10.20 -0.34 27.62
C VAL A 269 -9.52 1.03 27.57
N ILE A 270 -10.31 2.09 27.73
CA ILE A 270 -9.82 3.48 27.75
C ILE A 270 -10.27 4.16 29.03
N SER A 271 -9.31 4.75 29.77
CA SER A 271 -9.58 5.42 31.05
C SER A 271 -8.84 6.74 31.15
N ASN A 272 -9.52 7.74 31.74
CA ASN A 272 -8.97 9.08 32.05
C ASN A 272 -8.14 9.67 30.90
N SER A 273 -8.68 9.62 29.66
CA SER A 273 -7.92 9.93 28.45
C SER A 273 -8.70 10.86 27.53
N ILE A 274 -8.00 11.49 26.59
CA ILE A 274 -8.59 12.32 25.54
C ILE A 274 -8.31 11.64 24.18
N ILE A 275 -9.34 11.39 23.40
CA ILE A 275 -9.24 10.79 22.07
C ILE A 275 -9.83 11.76 21.04
N GLU A 276 -9.01 12.27 20.17
CA GLU A 276 -9.39 13.21 19.10
C GLU A 276 -9.19 12.56 17.73
N GLY A 277 -10.28 12.27 17.04
CA GLY A 277 -10.24 11.64 15.71
C GLY A 277 -9.86 12.61 14.57
N PRO A 278 -9.52 12.07 13.38
CA PRO A 278 -9.71 10.66 13.03
C PRO A 278 -8.62 9.74 13.63
N VAL A 279 -9.06 8.65 14.27
CA VAL A 279 -8.19 7.68 14.96
C VAL A 279 -8.76 6.28 14.80
N VAL A 280 -7.89 5.29 14.61
CA VAL A 280 -8.25 3.87 14.71
C VAL A 280 -7.48 3.20 15.84
N ILE A 281 -8.21 2.50 16.70
CA ILE A 281 -7.70 1.74 17.85
C ILE A 281 -8.11 0.28 17.66
N GLY A 282 -7.14 -0.61 17.66
CA GLY A 282 -7.36 -2.06 17.51
C GLY A 282 -8.06 -2.71 18.69
N SER A 283 -8.06 -4.03 18.72
CA SER A 283 -8.68 -4.85 19.75
C SER A 283 -7.70 -5.12 20.92
N ASN A 284 -8.24 -5.35 22.12
CA ASN A 284 -7.46 -5.64 23.34
C ASN A 284 -6.43 -4.54 23.70
N VAL A 285 -6.66 -3.31 23.28
CA VAL A 285 -5.81 -2.15 23.59
C VAL A 285 -6.15 -1.62 24.98
N THR A 286 -5.13 -1.11 25.69
CA THR A 286 -5.34 -0.41 26.98
C THR A 286 -4.75 1.00 26.88
N ILE A 287 -5.57 2.02 27.12
CA ILE A 287 -5.14 3.41 27.11
C ILE A 287 -5.53 4.04 28.45
N SER A 288 -4.56 4.67 29.13
CA SER A 288 -4.79 5.34 30.41
C SER A 288 -4.01 6.65 30.51
N ASN A 289 -4.63 7.68 31.12
CA ASN A 289 -4.02 8.99 31.39
C ASN A 289 -3.33 9.60 30.15
N SER A 290 -3.88 9.38 28.95
CA SER A 290 -3.17 9.67 27.69
C SER A 290 -4.00 10.55 26.76
N HIS A 291 -3.33 11.22 25.83
CA HIS A 291 -3.99 12.01 24.80
C HIS A 291 -3.65 11.43 23.41
N ILE A 292 -4.64 10.85 22.75
CA ILE A 292 -4.52 10.34 21.38
C ILE A 292 -5.09 11.39 20.44
N ARG A 293 -4.23 11.94 19.60
CA ARG A 293 -4.52 13.00 18.65
C ARG A 293 -4.79 12.45 17.24
N PRO A 294 -5.30 13.28 16.32
CA PRO A 294 -5.68 12.88 14.99
C PRO A 294 -4.59 12.14 14.20
N PHE A 295 -5.06 11.33 13.26
CA PHE A 295 -4.26 10.54 12.32
C PHE A 295 -3.39 9.46 12.95
N THR A 296 -3.76 9.03 14.16
CA THR A 296 -3.08 7.97 14.90
C THR A 296 -3.77 6.62 14.68
N SER A 297 -2.97 5.60 14.35
CA SER A 297 -3.39 4.21 14.23
C SER A 297 -2.69 3.38 15.32
N ILE A 298 -3.48 2.71 16.14
CA ILE A 298 -3.01 1.89 17.27
C ILE A 298 -3.41 0.45 17.01
N GLY A 299 -2.42 -0.44 16.82
CA GLY A 299 -2.61 -1.86 16.56
C GLY A 299 -3.16 -2.65 17.75
N ASP A 300 -3.48 -3.91 17.52
CA ASP A 300 -4.04 -4.80 18.55
C ASP A 300 -3.08 -5.00 19.72
N GLY A 301 -3.63 -5.10 20.92
CA GLY A 301 -2.87 -5.41 22.15
C GLY A 301 -1.89 -4.33 22.61
N VAL A 302 -1.89 -3.15 22.00
CA VAL A 302 -1.04 -2.02 22.39
C VAL A 302 -1.45 -1.49 23.78
N GLN A 303 -0.47 -1.07 24.56
CA GLN A 303 -0.68 -0.41 25.85
C GLN A 303 -0.09 1.01 25.77
N VAL A 304 -0.88 2.00 26.15
CA VAL A 304 -0.47 3.42 26.21
C VAL A 304 -0.83 3.98 27.58
N SER A 305 0.18 4.48 28.28
CA SER A 305 0.01 5.14 29.58
C SER A 305 0.80 6.44 29.66
N ASP A 306 0.20 7.46 30.30
CA ASP A 306 0.85 8.75 30.62
C ASP A 306 1.61 9.37 29.42
N SER A 307 1.00 9.29 28.20
CA SER A 307 1.68 9.63 26.93
C SER A 307 0.76 10.39 25.99
N MET A 308 1.35 11.08 25.01
CA MET A 308 0.62 11.72 23.92
C MET A 308 1.06 11.16 22.58
N LEU A 309 0.11 10.82 21.71
CA LEU A 309 0.36 10.30 20.37
C LEU A 309 -0.31 11.19 19.33
N GLU A 310 0.36 11.49 18.25
CA GLU A 310 -0.16 12.25 17.12
C GLU A 310 0.41 11.71 15.81
N ASP A 311 -0.41 11.63 14.75
CA ASP A 311 0.06 11.32 13.39
C ASP A 311 1.02 10.13 13.32
N SER A 312 0.70 9.06 14.04
CA SER A 312 1.61 7.93 14.26
C SER A 312 0.93 6.60 14.05
N VAL A 313 1.69 5.60 13.63
CA VAL A 313 1.25 4.21 13.48
C VAL A 313 2.04 3.34 14.45
N LEU A 314 1.32 2.72 15.39
CA LEU A 314 1.85 1.76 16.34
C LEU A 314 1.35 0.38 15.97
N LEU A 315 2.26 -0.55 15.70
CA LEU A 315 1.92 -1.93 15.37
C LEU A 315 1.53 -2.71 16.63
N GLU A 316 1.06 -3.93 16.44
CA GLU A 316 0.52 -4.77 17.50
C GLU A 316 1.49 -4.97 18.68
N GLY A 317 0.96 -5.02 19.89
CA GLY A 317 1.69 -5.37 21.11
C GLY A 317 2.68 -4.33 21.62
N CYS A 318 2.72 -3.12 21.06
CA CYS A 318 3.59 -2.05 21.55
C CYS A 318 3.22 -1.61 22.97
N ILE A 319 4.22 -1.15 23.73
CA ILE A 319 4.05 -0.54 25.05
C ILE A 319 4.65 0.87 25.00
N ILE A 320 3.80 1.87 25.23
CA ILE A 320 4.20 3.28 25.31
C ILE A 320 3.89 3.76 26.73
N ASP A 321 4.92 4.11 27.48
CA ASP A 321 4.78 4.42 28.89
C ASP A 321 5.56 5.68 29.25
N ASN A 322 4.85 6.72 29.70
CA ASN A 322 5.45 7.99 30.15
C ASN A 322 6.40 8.61 29.10
N ALA A 323 6.05 8.49 27.80
CA ALA A 323 6.96 8.77 26.69
C ALA A 323 6.88 10.22 26.17
N GLY A 324 6.11 11.10 26.83
CA GLY A 324 5.86 12.46 26.34
C GLY A 324 5.04 12.46 25.04
N LEU A 325 5.36 13.36 24.11
CA LEU A 325 4.73 13.43 22.80
C LEU A 325 5.51 12.61 21.76
N ILE A 326 4.86 11.59 21.21
CA ILE A 326 5.32 10.85 20.03
C ILE A 326 4.51 11.35 18.84
N ASN A 327 5.20 11.86 17.82
CA ASN A 327 4.58 12.45 16.63
C ASN A 327 5.25 11.95 15.36
N ALA A 328 4.51 11.87 14.26
CA ALA A 328 4.98 11.49 12.93
C ALA A 328 5.85 10.21 12.95
N SER A 329 5.37 9.16 13.66
CA SER A 329 6.17 7.99 14.02
C SER A 329 5.60 6.69 13.47
N LEU A 330 6.50 5.74 13.17
CA LEU A 330 6.18 4.34 12.92
C LEU A 330 6.88 3.49 13.98
N VAL A 331 6.13 2.72 14.76
CA VAL A 331 6.63 1.88 15.85
C VAL A 331 6.29 0.42 15.55
N GLY A 332 7.34 -0.39 15.35
CA GLY A 332 7.23 -1.82 15.03
C GLY A 332 6.63 -2.65 16.17
N SER A 333 6.14 -3.83 15.84
CA SER A 333 5.44 -4.73 16.76
C SER A 333 6.25 -5.06 18.01
N ASN A 334 5.56 -5.20 19.14
CA ASN A 334 6.14 -5.58 20.45
C ASN A 334 7.28 -4.65 20.91
N SER A 335 7.35 -3.43 20.37
CA SER A 335 8.33 -2.45 20.79
C SER A 335 7.91 -1.77 22.08
N LYS A 336 8.90 -1.37 22.90
CA LYS A 336 8.68 -0.61 24.11
C LYS A 336 9.34 0.76 23.99
N VAL A 337 8.57 1.81 24.23
CA VAL A 337 9.05 3.20 24.34
C VAL A 337 8.67 3.72 25.72
N SER A 338 9.67 4.15 26.47
CA SER A 338 9.46 4.75 27.80
C SER A 338 10.28 6.04 27.93
N GLY A 339 9.92 6.89 28.87
CA GLY A 339 10.63 8.13 29.10
C GLY A 339 10.23 8.82 30.40
N SER A 340 10.63 10.07 30.55
CA SER A 340 10.22 10.94 31.64
C SER A 340 9.32 12.02 31.05
N ALA A 341 8.02 11.93 31.24
CA ALA A 341 6.99 12.74 30.59
C ALA A 341 7.24 14.26 30.60
N ASP A 342 8.15 14.73 29.76
CA ASP A 342 8.16 16.13 29.35
C ASP A 342 7.43 16.25 28.02
N PHE A 343 6.22 16.84 28.03
CA PHE A 343 5.41 17.04 26.84
C PHE A 343 5.85 18.24 26.00
N ALA A 344 6.94 18.93 26.42
CA ALA A 344 7.44 20.08 25.69
C ALA A 344 8.18 19.72 24.41
N ASP A 345 8.80 18.53 24.37
CA ASP A 345 9.53 18.02 23.21
C ASP A 345 8.75 16.93 22.49
N SER A 346 8.79 16.98 21.16
CA SER A 346 8.15 15.98 20.28
C SER A 346 9.18 14.98 19.77
N ASN A 347 8.92 13.71 19.96
CA ASN A 347 9.76 12.61 19.49
C ASN A 347 9.22 12.04 18.18
N THR A 348 10.10 11.94 17.17
CA THR A 348 9.79 11.27 15.89
C THR A 348 10.59 9.98 15.78
N LEU A 349 9.90 8.86 15.68
CA LEU A 349 10.48 7.52 15.74
C LEU A 349 10.24 6.74 14.44
N LEU A 350 11.21 5.94 14.04
CA LEU A 350 11.08 4.87 13.07
C LEU A 350 11.74 3.61 13.66
N LEU A 351 10.94 2.74 14.25
CA LEU A 351 11.40 1.57 14.99
C LEU A 351 11.00 0.27 14.27
N GLY A 352 11.94 -0.68 14.24
CA GLY A 352 11.63 -2.06 13.87
C GLY A 352 10.96 -2.81 15.02
N ASP A 353 10.50 -4.03 14.74
CA ASP A 353 9.86 -4.88 15.74
C ASP A 353 10.80 -5.18 16.92
N ASN A 354 10.23 -5.38 18.10
CA ASN A 354 10.94 -5.70 19.36
C ASN A 354 12.00 -4.67 19.79
N SER A 355 11.87 -3.41 19.35
CA SER A 355 12.77 -2.33 19.78
C SER A 355 12.48 -1.89 21.21
N ILE A 356 13.53 -1.48 21.94
CA ILE A 356 13.40 -0.87 23.26
C ILE A 356 14.07 0.50 23.21
N VAL A 357 13.31 1.55 23.55
CA VAL A 357 13.77 2.94 23.54
C VAL A 357 13.44 3.58 24.86
N ASP A 358 14.43 4.24 25.46
CA ASP A 358 14.28 5.09 26.64
C ASP A 358 14.53 6.54 26.22
N LEU A 359 13.53 7.40 26.41
CA LEU A 359 13.54 8.82 26.06
C LEU A 359 13.86 9.72 27.28
N SER A 360 14.24 9.12 28.42
CA SER A 360 14.58 9.87 29.65
C SER A 360 15.86 10.67 29.55
#